data_50717789c0036034fd1256641b6974e0
#
_entry.id   50717789c0036034fd1256641b6974e0
#
_cell.length_a   1.000
_cell.length_b   1.000
_cell.length_c   1.000
_cell.angle_alpha   90.00
_cell.angle_beta   90.00
_cell.angle_gamma   90.00
#
_symmetry.space_group_name_H-M   'P 1'
#
loop_
_entity.id
_entity.type
_entity.pdbx_description
1 polymer ?
#
loop_
_entity_poly.entity_id
_entity_poly.type
_entity_poly.pdbx_seq_one_letter_code
_entity_poly.pdbx_strand_id
1 'polypeptide(L)'
;MCIRDRFNNGLLIGFIGVDNPSVEYLHYGLLEQITSFIVNDLQKRLLIEKLQVLSYRDSLTGVCNRTSYIKYLDELKDNSYSTLGVIFIDINGLKKANDSRGHAYGDQMIVRISGLLKKTFAEKVFRIGGDEFVVICTGMMREEFMRREQTLRAFAEQNAEINFSLGAVWTDEEISVEKLIAIADKAMYDAKRDYYQKYLHCDESL
;
A
#
# COMPACT_ATOMS: atom_id res chain seq x y z
N MET A 1 21.49 43.82 5.06
CA MET A 1 21.02 42.43 4.87
C MET A 1 22.24 41.51 4.78
N CYS A 2 22.37 40.54 5.69
CA CYS A 2 23.40 39.50 5.61
C CYS A 2 22.74 38.20 5.14
N ILE A 3 23.16 37.67 4.01
CA ILE A 3 22.65 36.42 3.43
C ILE A 3 23.79 35.42 3.37
N ARG A 4 23.53 34.18 3.73
CA ARG A 4 24.48 33.08 3.63
C ARG A 4 23.86 31.88 2.98
N ASP A 5 24.43 31.45 1.86
CA ASP A 5 24.02 30.23 1.16
C ASP A 5 24.36 28.98 1.96
N ARG A 6 23.53 27.95 1.84
CA ARG A 6 23.69 26.67 2.53
C ARG A 6 23.70 25.52 1.55
N PHE A 7 24.69 24.67 1.70
CA PHE A 7 24.92 23.52 0.86
C PHE A 7 24.87 22.23 1.68
N ASN A 8 24.30 21.19 1.09
CA ASN A 8 24.41 19.82 1.59
C ASN A 8 25.00 18.97 0.47
N ASN A 9 26.16 18.33 0.73
CA ASN A 9 26.91 17.55 -0.26
C ASN A 9 27.13 18.30 -1.58
N GLY A 10 27.42 19.59 -1.54
CA GLY A 10 27.64 20.42 -2.71
C GLY A 10 26.40 20.97 -3.40
N LEU A 11 25.19 20.60 -2.93
CA LEU A 11 23.93 21.13 -3.45
C LEU A 11 23.41 22.27 -2.58
N LEU A 12 23.02 23.38 -3.20
CA LEU A 12 22.38 24.51 -2.51
C LEU A 12 21.01 24.07 -2.00
N ILE A 13 20.79 24.10 -0.68
CA ILE A 13 19.52 23.73 -0.05
C ILE A 13 18.73 24.94 0.42
N GLY A 14 19.32 26.12 0.45
CA GLY A 14 18.68 27.35 0.84
C GLY A 14 19.65 28.40 1.32
N PHE A 15 19.13 29.52 1.80
CA PHE A 15 19.90 30.59 2.41
C PHE A 15 19.22 31.07 3.70
N ILE A 16 20.01 31.56 4.62
CA ILE A 16 19.53 32.25 5.83
C ILE A 16 20.12 33.67 5.81
N GLY A 17 19.24 34.64 6.03
CA GLY A 17 19.62 36.05 6.07
C GLY A 17 18.99 36.77 7.25
N VAL A 18 19.61 37.86 7.67
CA VAL A 18 19.06 38.80 8.64
C VAL A 18 18.87 40.12 7.92
N ASP A 19 17.65 40.62 7.96
CA ASP A 19 17.35 41.92 7.38
C ASP A 19 17.47 43.04 8.45
N ASN A 20 18.13 44.12 8.05
CA ASN A 20 18.34 45.34 8.87
C ASN A 20 18.87 45.05 10.29
N PRO A 21 20.08 44.46 10.46
CA PRO A 21 20.64 44.16 11.76
C PRO A 21 20.90 45.49 12.52
N SER A 22 20.25 45.65 13.67
CA SER A 22 20.38 46.85 14.52
C SER A 22 21.67 46.89 15.36
N VAL A 23 22.53 45.90 15.24
CA VAL A 23 23.77 45.77 16.05
C VAL A 23 24.96 45.46 15.14
N GLU A 24 26.05 46.22 15.33
CA GLU A 24 27.31 46.04 14.60
C GLU A 24 28.03 44.72 14.81
N TYR A 25 27.63 43.93 15.79
CA TYR A 25 28.19 42.60 16.12
C TYR A 25 27.17 41.49 15.97
N LEU A 26 26.77 41.18 14.73
CA LEU A 26 26.13 39.91 14.49
C LEU A 26 27.19 38.80 14.65
N HIS A 27 27.10 38.06 15.75
CA HIS A 27 27.92 36.88 15.94
C HIS A 27 27.62 35.87 14.80
N TYR A 28 28.48 35.81 13.78
CA TYR A 28 28.40 34.84 12.70
C TYR A 28 28.24 33.42 13.26
N GLY A 29 28.81 33.11 14.43
CA GLY A 29 28.62 31.87 15.15
C GLY A 29 27.16 31.55 15.49
N LEU A 30 26.33 32.52 15.80
CA LEU A 30 24.91 32.29 16.08
C LEU A 30 24.15 31.84 14.80
N LEU A 31 24.41 32.51 13.67
CA LEU A 31 23.82 32.15 12.38
C LEU A 31 24.29 30.76 11.93
N GLU A 32 25.53 30.37 12.21
CA GLU A 32 26.04 29.04 11.93
C GLU A 32 25.38 27.97 12.80
N GLN A 33 25.20 28.24 14.08
CA GLN A 33 24.53 27.33 15.01
C GLN A 33 23.05 27.14 14.63
N ILE A 34 22.31 28.22 14.36
CA ILE A 34 20.91 28.16 13.94
C ILE A 34 20.78 27.38 12.62
N THR A 35 21.68 27.64 11.67
CA THR A 35 21.66 26.95 10.38
C THR A 35 21.97 25.46 10.54
N SER A 36 22.97 25.12 11.32
CA SER A 36 23.32 23.71 11.59
C SER A 36 22.16 22.99 12.25
N PHE A 37 21.45 23.65 13.17
CA PHE A 37 20.25 23.11 13.79
C PHE A 37 19.15 22.85 12.77
N ILE A 38 18.83 23.85 11.91
CA ILE A 38 17.80 23.71 10.86
C ILE A 38 18.15 22.58 9.86
N VAL A 39 19.41 22.55 9.39
CA VAL A 39 19.86 21.50 8.45
C VAL A 39 19.75 20.12 9.08
N ASN A 40 20.17 19.96 10.32
CA ASN A 40 20.06 18.68 11.04
C ASN A 40 18.60 18.27 11.26
N ASP A 41 17.70 19.21 11.61
CA ASP A 41 16.26 18.90 11.76
C ASP A 41 15.62 18.49 10.43
N LEU A 42 15.95 19.16 9.33
CA LEU A 42 15.50 18.80 7.99
C LEU A 42 16.01 17.41 7.58
N GLN A 43 17.29 17.11 7.81
CA GLN A 43 17.86 15.80 7.51
C GLN A 43 17.19 14.70 8.34
N LYS A 44 16.97 14.96 9.63
CA LYS A 44 16.25 14.03 10.51
C LYS A 44 14.82 13.78 10.03
N ARG A 45 14.08 14.80 9.63
CA ARG A 45 12.72 14.65 9.07
C ARG A 45 12.72 13.83 7.79
N LEU A 46 13.62 14.13 6.85
CA LEU A 46 13.76 13.37 5.61
C LEU A 46 14.14 11.90 5.87
N LEU A 47 14.99 11.64 6.87
CA LEU A 47 15.34 10.27 7.25
C LEU A 47 14.15 9.54 7.87
N ILE A 48 13.40 10.20 8.76
CA ILE A 48 12.18 9.65 9.36
C ILE A 48 11.15 9.33 8.27
N GLU A 49 10.93 10.23 7.31
CA GLU A 49 10.02 10.01 6.19
C GLU A 49 10.45 8.81 5.33
N LYS A 50 11.75 8.70 5.00
CA LYS A 50 12.29 7.54 4.30
C LYS A 50 12.11 6.24 5.10
N LEU A 51 12.36 6.25 6.40
CA LEU A 51 12.15 5.10 7.28
C LEU A 51 10.66 4.72 7.35
N GLN A 52 9.75 5.70 7.37
CA GLN A 52 8.32 5.45 7.34
C GLN A 52 7.89 4.81 6.02
N VAL A 53 8.37 5.32 4.88
CA VAL A 53 8.07 4.71 3.56
C VAL A 53 8.56 3.26 3.53
N LEU A 54 9.79 3.00 3.97
CA LEU A 54 10.35 1.64 4.05
C LEU A 54 9.58 0.75 5.04
N SER A 55 9.06 1.32 6.13
CA SER A 55 8.32 0.60 7.17
C SER A 55 6.86 0.31 6.80
N TYR A 56 6.24 1.09 5.88
CA TYR A 56 4.81 0.99 5.58
C TYR A 56 4.49 0.55 4.14
N ARG A 57 5.50 0.35 3.30
CA ARG A 57 5.33 -0.11 1.93
C ARG A 57 5.95 -1.49 1.72
N ASP A 58 5.31 -2.29 0.88
CA ASP A 58 5.88 -3.54 0.39
C ASP A 58 6.96 -3.23 -0.64
N SER A 59 8.15 -3.77 -0.46
CA SER A 59 9.34 -3.46 -1.27
C SER A 59 9.23 -3.93 -2.72
N LEU A 60 8.47 -5.01 -2.99
CA LEU A 60 8.31 -5.55 -4.33
C LEU A 60 7.24 -4.79 -5.12
N THR A 61 6.12 -4.47 -4.48
CA THR A 61 4.92 -3.98 -5.16
C THR A 61 4.66 -2.48 -4.95
N GLY A 62 5.24 -1.90 -3.89
CA GLY A 62 5.00 -0.52 -3.48
C GLY A 62 3.57 -0.24 -2.96
N VAL A 63 2.70 -1.26 -2.79
CA VAL A 63 1.45 -1.12 -2.04
C VAL A 63 1.74 -1.02 -0.53
N CYS A 64 0.74 -0.77 0.29
CA CYS A 64 0.91 -0.81 1.73
C CYS A 64 1.26 -2.25 2.18
N ASN A 65 2.15 -2.38 3.16
CA ASN A 65 2.53 -3.68 3.71
C ASN A 65 1.64 -4.09 4.89
N ARG A 66 1.92 -5.26 5.48
CA ARG A 66 1.20 -5.80 6.63
C ARG A 66 1.20 -4.87 7.86
N THR A 67 2.30 -4.16 8.11
CA THR A 67 2.39 -3.20 9.21
C THR A 67 1.42 -2.03 9.01
N SER A 68 1.34 -1.51 7.79
CA SER A 68 0.34 -0.50 7.41
C SER A 68 -1.10 -1.01 7.55
N TYR A 69 -1.34 -2.26 7.18
CA TYR A 69 -2.64 -2.89 7.29
C TYR A 69 -3.13 -2.92 8.75
N ILE A 70 -2.29 -3.44 9.67
CA ILE A 70 -2.63 -3.51 11.10
C ILE A 70 -2.91 -2.11 11.65
N LYS A 71 -2.03 -1.14 11.36
CA LYS A 71 -2.23 0.25 11.80
C LYS A 71 -3.53 0.85 11.26
N TYR A 72 -3.84 0.59 9.99
CA TYR A 72 -5.08 1.10 9.38
C TYR A 72 -6.34 0.48 9.97
N LEU A 73 -6.29 -0.80 10.35
CA LEU A 73 -7.41 -1.43 11.07
C LEU A 73 -7.66 -0.78 12.43
N ASP A 74 -6.61 -0.44 13.17
CA ASP A 74 -6.75 0.26 14.45
C ASP A 74 -7.33 1.68 14.24
N GLU A 75 -6.89 2.40 13.20
CA GLU A 75 -7.48 3.70 12.84
C GLU A 75 -8.98 3.60 12.48
N LEU A 76 -9.40 2.49 11.85
CA LEU A 76 -10.81 2.29 11.49
C LEU A 76 -11.71 2.00 12.70
N LYS A 77 -11.18 1.45 13.79
CA LYS A 77 -11.94 1.20 15.02
C LYS A 77 -12.36 2.50 15.71
N ASP A 78 -11.49 3.51 15.62
CA ASP A 78 -11.67 4.80 16.30
C ASP A 78 -12.49 5.80 15.46
N ASN A 79 -12.74 5.50 14.19
CA ASN A 79 -13.42 6.39 13.26
C ASN A 79 -14.76 5.81 12.79
N SER A 80 -15.78 6.65 12.70
CA SER A 80 -17.03 6.32 12.02
C SER A 80 -16.90 6.50 10.52
N TYR A 81 -17.40 5.56 9.75
CA TYR A 81 -17.50 5.62 8.29
C TYR A 81 -18.92 5.31 7.83
N SER A 82 -19.38 6.01 6.79
CA SER A 82 -20.73 5.83 6.26
C SER A 82 -20.91 4.51 5.51
N THR A 83 -19.83 4.02 4.90
CA THR A 83 -19.82 2.75 4.17
C THR A 83 -18.43 2.12 4.28
N LEU A 84 -18.39 0.80 4.26
CA LEU A 84 -17.14 0.03 4.29
C LEU A 84 -17.20 -1.12 3.28
N GLY A 85 -16.20 -1.18 2.40
CA GLY A 85 -15.97 -2.28 1.48
C GLY A 85 -14.64 -2.97 1.74
N VAL A 86 -14.63 -4.28 1.72
CA VAL A 86 -13.40 -5.09 1.87
C VAL A 86 -13.33 -6.09 0.73
N ILE A 87 -12.16 -6.22 0.12
CA ILE A 87 -11.85 -7.28 -0.84
C ILE A 87 -10.60 -8.01 -0.34
N PHE A 88 -10.71 -9.31 -0.17
CA PHE A 88 -9.61 -10.21 0.13
C PHE A 88 -9.22 -10.98 -1.13
N ILE A 89 -7.93 -11.10 -1.41
CA ILE A 89 -7.41 -11.66 -2.67
C ILE A 89 -6.23 -12.56 -2.36
N ASP A 90 -6.19 -13.72 -3.03
CA ASP A 90 -5.09 -14.68 -2.97
C ASP A 90 -4.72 -15.14 -4.39
N ILE A 91 -3.41 -15.09 -4.71
CA ILE A 91 -2.90 -15.47 -6.04
C ILE A 91 -2.90 -16.98 -6.19
N ASN A 92 -3.64 -17.49 -7.17
CA ASN A 92 -3.72 -18.91 -7.44
C ASN A 92 -2.43 -19.44 -8.08
N GLY A 93 -1.92 -20.55 -7.58
CA GLY A 93 -0.82 -21.29 -8.20
C GLY A 93 0.56 -20.61 -8.13
N LEU A 94 0.76 -19.58 -7.29
CA LEU A 94 2.04 -18.86 -7.17
C LEU A 94 3.19 -19.81 -6.84
N LYS A 95 2.99 -20.78 -5.92
CA LYS A 95 4.02 -21.77 -5.60
C LYS A 95 4.39 -22.61 -6.81
N LYS A 96 3.42 -23.17 -7.57
CA LYS A 96 3.64 -23.95 -8.79
C LYS A 96 4.38 -23.11 -9.85
N ALA A 97 4.04 -21.84 -9.97
CA ALA A 97 4.72 -20.90 -10.87
C ALA A 97 6.19 -20.67 -10.47
N ASN A 98 6.47 -20.46 -9.18
CA ASN A 98 7.83 -20.34 -8.65
C ASN A 98 8.66 -21.62 -8.89
N ASP A 99 8.09 -22.79 -8.61
CA ASP A 99 8.77 -24.08 -8.74
C ASP A 99 9.07 -24.40 -10.21
N SER A 100 8.20 -23.99 -11.15
CA SER A 100 8.33 -24.30 -12.58
C SER A 100 9.09 -23.25 -13.39
N ARG A 101 8.95 -21.98 -13.05
CA ARG A 101 9.48 -20.83 -13.82
C ARG A 101 10.43 -19.93 -13.01
N GLY A 102 10.69 -20.25 -11.73
CA GLY A 102 11.57 -19.51 -10.83
C GLY A 102 10.89 -18.31 -10.14
N HIS A 103 11.48 -17.86 -9.05
CA HIS A 103 10.95 -16.77 -8.21
C HIS A 103 10.74 -15.46 -8.96
N ALA A 104 11.59 -15.13 -9.94
CA ALA A 104 11.43 -13.92 -10.73
C ALA A 104 10.11 -13.87 -11.50
N TYR A 105 9.59 -15.03 -11.94
CA TYR A 105 8.28 -15.11 -12.59
C TYR A 105 7.14 -14.90 -11.58
N GLY A 106 7.22 -15.51 -10.40
CA GLY A 106 6.24 -15.28 -9.34
C GLY A 106 6.21 -13.82 -8.88
N ASP A 107 7.37 -13.16 -8.77
CA ASP A 107 7.46 -11.74 -8.46
C ASP A 107 6.75 -10.88 -9.53
N GLN A 108 6.89 -11.22 -10.82
CA GLN A 108 6.15 -10.54 -11.89
C GLN A 108 4.64 -10.73 -11.76
N MET A 109 4.15 -11.93 -11.41
CA MET A 109 2.72 -12.15 -11.14
C MET A 109 2.22 -11.24 -10.02
N ILE A 110 2.93 -11.19 -8.90
CA ILE A 110 2.61 -10.35 -7.75
C ILE A 110 2.57 -8.87 -8.13
N VAL A 111 3.58 -8.38 -8.87
CA VAL A 111 3.66 -6.99 -9.34
C VAL A 111 2.50 -6.64 -10.28
N ARG A 112 2.14 -7.54 -11.21
CA ARG A 112 1.03 -7.30 -12.14
C ARG A 112 -0.31 -7.22 -11.42
N ILE A 113 -0.57 -8.10 -10.45
CA ILE A 113 -1.80 -8.08 -9.65
C ILE A 113 -1.85 -6.82 -8.80
N SER A 114 -0.76 -6.46 -8.13
CA SER A 114 -0.71 -5.21 -7.35
C SER A 114 -0.95 -3.96 -8.21
N GLY A 115 -0.45 -3.94 -9.44
CA GLY A 115 -0.69 -2.88 -10.41
C GLY A 115 -2.16 -2.79 -10.83
N LEU A 116 -2.81 -3.94 -11.06
CA LEU A 116 -4.25 -4.01 -11.32
C LEU A 116 -5.07 -3.45 -10.14
N LEU A 117 -4.75 -3.88 -8.91
CA LEU A 117 -5.44 -3.42 -7.71
C LEU A 117 -5.30 -1.91 -7.51
N LYS A 118 -4.10 -1.36 -7.66
CA LYS A 118 -3.86 0.08 -7.59
C LYS A 118 -4.64 0.86 -8.66
N LYS A 119 -4.72 0.34 -9.87
CA LYS A 119 -5.45 0.99 -10.98
C LYS A 119 -6.95 0.94 -10.76
N THR A 120 -7.46 -0.18 -10.23
CA THR A 120 -8.89 -0.39 -10.00
C THR A 120 -9.38 0.30 -8.74
N PHE A 121 -8.56 0.25 -7.66
CA PHE A 121 -8.85 0.87 -6.38
C PHE A 121 -7.74 1.88 -6.06
N ALA A 122 -8.04 3.17 -6.16
CA ALA A 122 -7.13 4.24 -5.71
C ALA A 122 -7.02 4.31 -4.18
N GLU A 123 -7.70 3.40 -3.50
CA GLU A 123 -7.87 3.28 -2.06
C GLU A 123 -6.69 2.58 -1.37
N LYS A 124 -6.89 2.17 -0.13
CA LYS A 124 -5.89 1.42 0.64
C LYS A 124 -5.79 -0.02 0.13
N VAL A 125 -4.73 -0.30 -0.60
CA VAL A 125 -4.33 -1.64 -1.05
C VAL A 125 -3.17 -2.12 -0.20
N PHE A 126 -3.31 -3.28 0.40
CA PHE A 126 -2.34 -3.88 1.32
C PHE A 126 -1.89 -5.24 0.81
N ARG A 127 -0.59 -5.53 0.89
CA ARG A 127 -0.05 -6.89 0.78
C ARG A 127 0.24 -7.39 2.19
N ILE A 128 -0.48 -8.42 2.61
CA ILE A 128 -0.43 -8.93 3.99
C ILE A 128 0.31 -10.24 4.13
N GLY A 129 0.49 -10.96 3.02
CA GLY A 129 1.22 -12.22 2.89
C GLY A 129 2.02 -12.28 1.60
N GLY A 130 2.59 -13.43 1.29
CA GLY A 130 3.34 -13.66 0.06
C GLY A 130 2.51 -13.46 -1.19
N ASP A 131 1.31 -14.04 -1.20
CA ASP A 131 0.31 -14.08 -2.27
C ASP A 131 -1.01 -13.39 -1.91
N GLU A 132 -1.11 -12.82 -0.70
CA GLU A 132 -2.35 -12.28 -0.15
C GLU A 132 -2.39 -10.77 -0.19
N PHE A 133 -3.51 -10.23 -0.71
CA PHE A 133 -3.80 -8.79 -0.73
C PHE A 133 -5.16 -8.51 -0.09
N VAL A 134 -5.25 -7.33 0.51
CA VAL A 134 -6.51 -6.77 1.02
C VAL A 134 -6.71 -5.36 0.46
N VAL A 135 -7.91 -5.08 0.02
CA VAL A 135 -8.35 -3.73 -0.33
C VAL A 135 -9.41 -3.29 0.66
N ILE A 136 -9.29 -2.08 1.20
CA ILE A 136 -10.27 -1.50 2.12
C ILE A 136 -10.71 -0.15 1.56
N CYS A 137 -12.02 -0.01 1.35
CA CYS A 137 -12.66 1.18 0.82
C CYS A 137 -13.60 1.77 1.87
N THR A 138 -13.42 3.03 2.22
CA THR A 138 -14.32 3.78 3.10
C THR A 138 -15.03 4.88 2.32
N GLY A 139 -16.31 5.08 2.57
CA GLY A 139 -17.10 6.12 1.90
C GLY A 139 -17.42 5.84 0.42
N MET A 140 -17.15 4.64 -0.08
CA MET A 140 -17.45 4.27 -1.47
C MET A 140 -18.89 3.79 -1.60
N MET A 141 -19.61 4.28 -2.61
CA MET A 141 -20.97 3.84 -2.92
C MET A 141 -20.99 2.38 -3.40
N ARG A 142 -22.07 1.66 -3.09
CA ARG A 142 -22.21 0.23 -3.41
C ARG A 142 -22.03 -0.08 -4.89
N GLU A 143 -22.66 0.70 -5.76
CA GLU A 143 -22.63 0.52 -7.21
C GLU A 143 -21.18 0.63 -7.74
N GLU A 144 -20.43 1.59 -7.23
CA GLU A 144 -19.04 1.79 -7.60
C GLU A 144 -18.15 0.64 -7.10
N PHE A 145 -18.36 0.19 -5.86
CA PHE A 145 -17.63 -0.95 -5.30
C PHE A 145 -17.88 -2.22 -6.13
N MET A 146 -19.14 -2.54 -6.42
CA MET A 146 -19.53 -3.71 -7.21
C MET A 146 -18.97 -3.65 -8.64
N ARG A 147 -18.99 -2.47 -9.27
CA ARG A 147 -18.42 -2.28 -10.61
C ARG A 147 -16.92 -2.56 -10.62
N ARG A 148 -16.18 -2.08 -9.63
CA ARG A 148 -14.73 -2.30 -9.49
C ARG A 148 -14.42 -3.76 -9.16
N GLU A 149 -15.19 -4.39 -8.28
CA GLU A 149 -15.07 -5.81 -7.98
C GLU A 149 -15.30 -6.67 -9.23
N GLN A 150 -16.33 -6.37 -10.01
CA GLN A 150 -16.61 -7.08 -11.26
C GLN A 150 -15.46 -6.95 -12.27
N THR A 151 -14.77 -5.81 -12.31
CA THR A 151 -13.56 -5.64 -13.14
C THR A 151 -12.45 -6.61 -12.73
N LEU A 152 -12.26 -6.84 -11.43
CA LEU A 152 -11.27 -7.80 -10.93
C LEU A 152 -11.66 -9.23 -11.29
N ARG A 153 -12.94 -9.61 -11.14
CA ARG A 153 -13.41 -10.95 -11.50
C ARG A 153 -13.25 -11.22 -12.99
N ALA A 154 -13.66 -10.27 -13.83
CA ALA A 154 -13.48 -10.38 -15.28
C ALA A 154 -12.01 -10.54 -15.67
N PHE A 155 -11.09 -9.83 -15.01
CA PHE A 155 -9.67 -10.00 -15.24
C PHE A 155 -9.19 -11.41 -14.87
N ALA A 156 -9.57 -11.92 -13.70
CA ALA A 156 -9.19 -13.26 -13.25
C ALA A 156 -9.71 -14.37 -14.19
N GLU A 157 -10.93 -14.22 -14.71
CA GLU A 157 -11.54 -15.17 -15.64
C GLU A 157 -10.88 -15.16 -17.03
N GLN A 158 -10.43 -14.01 -17.50
CA GLN A 158 -9.83 -13.82 -18.83
C GLN A 158 -8.34 -14.16 -18.89
N ASN A 159 -7.67 -14.27 -17.75
CA ASN A 159 -6.23 -14.47 -17.68
C ASN A 159 -5.88 -15.83 -17.08
N ALA A 160 -5.58 -16.81 -17.93
CA ALA A 160 -5.17 -18.13 -17.49
C ALA A 160 -3.79 -18.15 -16.80
N GLU A 161 -2.88 -17.25 -17.18
CA GLU A 161 -1.52 -17.19 -16.63
C GLU A 161 -1.43 -16.51 -15.26
N ILE A 162 -2.32 -15.55 -15.00
CA ILE A 162 -2.34 -14.78 -13.76
C ILE A 162 -3.75 -14.78 -13.23
N ASN A 163 -4.02 -15.73 -12.37
CA ASN A 163 -5.32 -15.93 -11.76
C ASN A 163 -5.25 -15.73 -10.26
N PHE A 164 -6.34 -15.28 -9.67
CA PHE A 164 -6.49 -15.11 -8.23
C PHE A 164 -7.93 -15.40 -7.80
N SER A 165 -8.07 -15.84 -6.57
CA SER A 165 -9.35 -15.98 -5.90
C SER A 165 -9.63 -14.71 -5.12
N LEU A 166 -10.87 -14.24 -5.13
CA LEU A 166 -11.27 -13.05 -4.38
C LEU A 166 -12.59 -13.27 -3.64
N GLY A 167 -12.68 -12.70 -2.44
CA GLY A 167 -13.90 -12.50 -1.69
C GLY A 167 -14.10 -11.01 -1.44
N ALA A 168 -15.31 -10.53 -1.67
CA ALA A 168 -15.67 -9.13 -1.54
C ALA A 168 -16.93 -8.96 -0.70
N VAL A 169 -16.95 -7.93 0.12
CA VAL A 169 -18.09 -7.57 0.94
C VAL A 169 -18.18 -6.05 1.07
N TRP A 170 -19.37 -5.53 1.02
CA TRP A 170 -19.66 -4.11 1.19
C TRP A 170 -20.84 -3.95 2.13
N THR A 171 -20.82 -2.91 2.97
CA THR A 171 -21.91 -2.59 3.89
C THR A 171 -22.01 -1.08 4.11
N ASP A 172 -23.22 -0.62 4.37
CA ASP A 172 -23.60 0.67 4.94
C ASP A 172 -24.15 0.52 6.37
N GLU A 173 -24.12 -0.70 6.91
CA GLU A 173 -24.50 -0.98 8.28
C GLU A 173 -23.33 -0.85 9.23
N GLU A 174 -23.61 -0.56 10.50
CA GLU A 174 -22.62 -0.51 11.56
C GLU A 174 -22.17 -1.93 11.94
N ILE A 175 -21.06 -2.35 11.36
CA ILE A 175 -20.43 -3.64 11.62
C ILE A 175 -18.94 -3.44 11.91
N SER A 176 -18.37 -4.24 12.79
CA SER A 176 -16.92 -4.14 13.04
C SER A 176 -16.12 -4.55 11.81
N VAL A 177 -15.03 -3.82 11.57
CA VAL A 177 -14.13 -4.08 10.43
C VAL A 177 -13.58 -5.50 10.44
N GLU A 178 -13.32 -6.07 11.61
CA GLU A 178 -12.81 -7.44 11.76
C GLU A 178 -13.83 -8.47 11.26
N LYS A 179 -15.12 -8.27 11.57
CA LYS A 179 -16.19 -9.16 11.05
C LYS A 179 -16.29 -9.07 9.54
N LEU A 180 -16.19 -7.87 8.98
CA LEU A 180 -16.26 -7.67 7.54
C LEU A 180 -15.09 -8.34 6.83
N ILE A 181 -13.88 -8.21 7.38
CA ILE A 181 -12.67 -8.90 6.89
C ILE A 181 -12.86 -10.42 6.93
N ALA A 182 -13.35 -10.97 8.04
CA ALA A 182 -13.59 -12.41 8.16
C ALA A 182 -14.61 -12.94 7.14
N ILE A 183 -15.63 -12.14 6.79
CA ILE A 183 -16.59 -12.49 5.72
C ILE A 183 -15.91 -12.49 4.36
N ALA A 184 -15.10 -11.47 4.04
CA ALA A 184 -14.37 -11.37 2.78
C ALA A 184 -13.34 -12.50 2.64
N ASP A 185 -12.57 -12.80 3.70
CA ASP A 185 -11.59 -13.88 3.74
C ASP A 185 -12.25 -15.23 3.50
N LYS A 186 -13.36 -15.53 4.20
CA LYS A 186 -14.11 -16.75 3.98
C LYS A 186 -14.62 -16.89 2.53
N ALA A 187 -15.15 -15.82 1.96
CA ALA A 187 -15.61 -15.83 0.57
C ALA A 187 -14.46 -16.06 -0.42
N MET A 188 -13.27 -15.49 -0.15
CA MET A 188 -12.06 -15.75 -0.94
C MET A 188 -11.63 -17.21 -0.84
N TYR A 189 -11.63 -17.78 0.38
CA TYR A 189 -11.27 -19.17 0.60
C TYR A 189 -12.22 -20.13 -0.12
N ASP A 190 -13.53 -19.87 -0.10
CA ASP A 190 -14.52 -20.67 -0.84
C ASP A 190 -14.26 -20.57 -2.36
N ALA A 191 -13.99 -19.39 -2.89
CA ALA A 191 -13.63 -19.19 -4.30
C ALA A 191 -12.32 -19.91 -4.67
N LYS A 192 -11.33 -19.92 -3.76
CA LYS A 192 -10.06 -20.64 -3.95
C LYS A 192 -10.27 -22.15 -4.01
N ARG A 193 -11.10 -22.69 -3.12
CA ARG A 193 -11.46 -24.11 -3.12
C ARG A 193 -12.13 -24.52 -4.44
N ASP A 194 -13.10 -23.72 -4.91
CA ASP A 194 -13.82 -23.99 -6.16
C ASP A 194 -12.88 -23.92 -7.38
N TYR A 195 -11.92 -23.00 -7.38
CA TYR A 195 -10.88 -22.91 -8.39
C TYR A 195 -10.06 -24.20 -8.46
N TYR A 196 -9.55 -24.70 -7.35
CA TYR A 196 -8.76 -25.92 -7.34
C TYR A 196 -9.56 -27.19 -7.66
N GLN A 197 -10.83 -27.27 -7.28
CA GLN A 197 -11.69 -28.39 -7.66
C GLN A 197 -11.88 -28.47 -9.18
N LYS A 198 -12.10 -27.35 -9.86
CA LYS A 198 -12.17 -27.29 -11.32
C LYS A 198 -10.87 -27.76 -11.99
N TYR A 199 -9.72 -27.41 -11.43
CA TYR A 199 -8.42 -27.83 -11.97
C TYR A 199 -8.12 -29.31 -11.75
N LEU A 200 -8.49 -29.92 -10.62
CA LEU A 200 -8.30 -31.31 -10.34
C LEU A 200 -9.08 -32.20 -11.33
N HIS A 201 -10.28 -31.79 -11.73
CA HIS A 201 -11.08 -32.51 -12.72
C HIS A 201 -10.57 -32.35 -14.16
N CYS A 202 -9.75 -31.34 -14.46
CA CYS A 202 -9.12 -31.22 -15.78
C CYS A 202 -7.86 -32.08 -15.94
N ASP A 203 -7.11 -32.37 -14.86
CA ASP A 203 -5.91 -33.23 -14.90
C ASP A 203 -6.26 -34.74 -14.97
N GLU A 204 -7.45 -35.17 -14.56
CA GLU A 204 -7.92 -36.56 -14.67
C GLU A 204 -8.50 -36.92 -16.06
N SER A 205 -8.59 -35.96 -16.97
CA SER A 205 -9.18 -36.13 -18.31
C SER A 205 -8.14 -36.13 -19.47
N LEU A 206 -6.84 -36.23 -19.15
CA LEU A 206 -5.73 -36.41 -20.09
C LEU A 206 -4.97 -37.67 -19.80
#